data_9eccc8154eb6b3b28ef24560908a243d
#
_entry.id   9eccc8154eb6b3b28ef24560908a243d
#
_cell.length_a   1.000
_cell.length_b   1.000
_cell.length_c   1.000
_cell.angle_alpha   90.00
_cell.angle_beta   90.00
_cell.angle_gamma   90.00
#
_symmetry.space_group_name_H-M   'P 1'
#
loop_
_entity.id
_entity.type
_entity.pdbx_description
1 polymer ?
#
loop_
_entity_poly.entity_id
_entity_poly.type
_entity_poly.pdbx_seq_one_letter_code
_entity_poly.pdbx_strand_id
1 'polypeptide(L)'
;MTSPFARSELSAQSQPQRHILCMKWGTKYGPEYVNRLYAMVRRHLQGDFNFVCLTDNAQGIRPEVQCLPIPSLDLPPGIPERGWTKLTTFAADLHGLRGTALFLDVDVVVTGPLDEFFTHPGEFLIIHDHKRPWRVTGNSSVYRFELGAHPDVLEYFRGHFDEIRQQFRNEQAYLSDVLHKQGKLQYWRSEEHTSELQS
;
A
#
# COMPACT_ATOMS: atom_id res chain seq x y z
N MET A 1 24.26 26.74 -46.25
CA MET A 1 23.29 27.21 -45.26
C MET A 1 22.68 25.99 -44.63
N THR A 2 23.26 25.55 -43.52
CA THR A 2 22.87 24.35 -42.80
C THR A 2 22.18 24.78 -41.51
N SER A 3 20.93 24.41 -41.35
CA SER A 3 20.12 24.68 -40.16
C SER A 3 20.44 23.67 -39.04
N PRO A 4 20.77 24.13 -37.83
CA PRO A 4 20.95 23.24 -36.68
C PRO A 4 19.72 23.32 -35.79
N PHE A 5 18.70 22.55 -36.05
CA PHE A 5 17.69 22.23 -35.03
C PHE A 5 17.97 20.84 -34.44
N ALA A 6 18.91 20.81 -33.54
CA ALA A 6 18.99 19.70 -32.61
C ALA A 6 17.77 19.80 -31.68
N ARG A 7 16.78 18.93 -31.88
CA ARG A 7 15.74 18.64 -30.89
C ARG A 7 16.44 17.97 -29.70
N SER A 8 16.53 18.68 -28.58
CA SER A 8 16.80 18.05 -27.29
C SER A 8 15.63 17.10 -27.01
N GLU A 9 15.87 15.82 -27.20
CA GLU A 9 15.02 14.77 -26.61
C GLU A 9 15.16 14.92 -25.09
N LEU A 10 14.20 15.62 -24.49
CA LEU A 10 13.92 15.47 -23.07
C LEU A 10 13.56 13.99 -22.87
N SER A 11 14.53 13.23 -22.37
CA SER A 11 14.27 11.88 -21.88
C SER A 11 13.16 11.98 -20.84
N ALA A 12 11.96 11.52 -21.20
CA ALA A 12 10.92 11.25 -20.25
C ALA A 12 11.54 10.30 -19.23
N GLN A 13 11.89 10.82 -18.04
CA GLN A 13 12.27 9.98 -16.91
C GLN A 13 11.05 9.11 -16.64
N SER A 14 11.13 7.84 -17.02
CA SER A 14 10.12 6.86 -16.71
C SER A 14 10.00 6.83 -15.20
N GLN A 15 8.80 7.15 -14.67
CA GLN A 15 8.55 7.05 -13.23
C GLN A 15 8.91 5.62 -12.78
N PRO A 16 9.50 5.48 -11.59
CA PRO A 16 9.81 4.15 -11.09
C PRO A 16 8.54 3.30 -11.04
N GLN A 17 8.59 2.11 -11.60
CA GLN A 17 7.46 1.19 -11.63
C GLN A 17 7.19 0.56 -10.25
N ARG A 18 8.08 0.79 -9.27
CA ARG A 18 7.98 0.26 -7.91
C ARG A 18 7.74 1.37 -6.91
N HIS A 19 6.69 1.22 -6.11
CA HIS A 19 6.32 2.17 -5.09
C HIS A 19 6.26 1.50 -3.72
N ILE A 20 6.80 2.15 -2.72
CA ILE A 20 6.49 1.87 -1.32
C ILE A 20 5.45 2.90 -0.90
N LEU A 21 4.29 2.43 -0.46
CA LEU A 21 3.24 3.27 0.10
C LEU A 21 3.18 3.11 1.60
N CYS A 22 3.03 4.21 2.32
CA CYS A 22 2.59 4.20 3.70
C CYS A 22 1.53 5.28 3.91
N MET A 23 0.83 5.20 5.04
CA MET A 23 -0.20 6.19 5.37
C MET A 23 -0.02 6.66 6.81
N LYS A 24 0.02 7.99 6.99
CA LYS A 24 0.14 8.63 8.30
C LYS A 24 -0.89 9.74 8.43
N TRP A 25 -1.76 9.63 9.41
CA TRP A 25 -2.75 10.68 9.71
C TRP A 25 -2.92 10.89 11.22
N GLY A 26 -3.43 12.08 11.57
CA GLY A 26 -3.63 12.46 12.96
C GLY A 26 -2.32 12.54 13.74
N THR A 27 -2.40 12.33 15.06
CA THR A 27 -1.28 12.57 16.00
C THR A 27 -0.71 11.31 16.64
N LYS A 28 -1.26 10.12 16.32
CA LYS A 28 -0.81 8.87 16.95
C LYS A 28 0.65 8.54 16.62
N TYR A 29 1.05 8.79 15.36
CA TYR A 29 2.41 8.56 14.88
C TYR A 29 3.00 9.86 14.38
N GLY A 30 4.19 10.19 14.85
CA GLY A 30 4.95 11.34 14.38
C GLY A 30 5.69 11.08 13.06
N PRO A 31 6.33 12.10 12.47
CA PRO A 31 7.07 11.96 11.21
C PRO A 31 8.26 11.00 11.32
N GLU A 32 8.78 10.79 12.53
CA GLU A 32 9.90 9.86 12.79
C GLU A 32 9.55 8.41 12.43
N TYR A 33 8.29 8.00 12.48
CA TYR A 33 7.87 6.67 12.04
C TYR A 33 8.05 6.50 10.53
N VAL A 34 7.61 7.48 9.74
CA VAL A 34 7.81 7.49 8.29
C VAL A 34 9.29 7.51 7.94
N ASN A 35 10.06 8.35 8.64
CA ASN A 35 11.50 8.49 8.41
C ASN A 35 12.27 7.20 8.74
N ARG A 36 11.88 6.48 9.80
CA ARG A 36 12.45 5.16 10.16
C ARG A 36 12.06 4.11 9.14
N LEU A 37 10.79 4.05 8.74
CA LEU A 37 10.32 3.11 7.72
C LEU A 37 11.09 3.31 6.41
N TYR A 38 11.22 4.56 5.94
CA TYR A 38 12.04 4.86 4.77
C TYR A 38 13.49 4.35 4.93
N ALA A 39 14.13 4.59 6.08
CA ALA A 39 15.49 4.15 6.31
C ALA A 39 15.63 2.63 6.34
N MET A 40 14.63 1.89 6.82
CA MET A 40 14.58 0.43 6.77
C MET A 40 14.40 -0.05 5.33
N VAL A 41 13.46 0.51 4.58
CA VAL A 41 13.23 0.16 3.17
C VAL A 41 14.49 0.39 2.33
N ARG A 42 15.15 1.54 2.48
CA ARG A 42 16.41 1.85 1.76
C ARG A 42 17.53 0.84 1.99
N ARG A 43 17.55 0.13 3.11
CA ARG A 43 18.51 -0.93 3.41
C ARG A 43 18.13 -2.29 2.84
N HIS A 44 16.81 -2.50 2.61
CA HIS A 44 16.25 -3.82 2.31
C HIS A 44 15.58 -3.92 0.93
N LEU A 45 15.56 -2.84 0.14
CA LEU A 45 15.06 -2.84 -1.23
C LEU A 45 16.15 -2.34 -2.17
N GLN A 46 16.51 -3.14 -3.16
CA GLN A 46 17.53 -2.80 -4.14
C GLN A 46 16.95 -2.04 -5.34
N GLY A 47 17.79 -1.24 -5.99
CA GLY A 47 17.45 -0.47 -7.18
C GLY A 47 16.52 0.72 -6.88
N ASP A 48 15.88 1.24 -7.94
CA ASP A 48 15.06 2.43 -7.86
C ASP A 48 13.63 2.13 -7.40
N PHE A 49 13.12 2.96 -6.52
CA PHE A 49 11.73 2.96 -6.06
C PHE A 49 11.30 4.36 -5.64
N ASN A 50 10.01 4.61 -5.70
CA ASN A 50 9.41 5.81 -5.15
C ASN A 50 8.81 5.51 -3.78
N PHE A 51 9.17 6.30 -2.76
CA PHE A 51 8.58 6.16 -1.42
C PHE A 51 7.53 7.25 -1.22
N VAL A 52 6.27 6.84 -1.11
CA VAL A 52 5.11 7.72 -1.01
C VAL A 52 4.47 7.59 0.37
N CYS A 53 4.26 8.72 1.03
CA CYS A 53 3.47 8.81 2.26
C CYS A 53 2.18 9.56 1.98
N LEU A 54 1.05 8.87 2.08
CA LEU A 54 -0.26 9.52 2.09
C LEU A 54 -0.48 10.13 3.48
N THR A 55 -0.60 11.45 3.57
CA THR A 55 -0.62 12.12 4.88
C THR A 55 -1.45 13.41 4.87
N ASP A 56 -2.01 13.74 6.03
CA ASP A 56 -2.64 15.02 6.35
C ASP A 56 -1.63 16.09 6.78
N ASN A 57 -0.40 15.67 7.15
CA ASN A 57 0.65 16.58 7.59
C ASN A 57 2.04 16.02 7.27
N ALA A 58 2.74 16.69 6.36
CA ALA A 58 4.09 16.34 5.91
C ALA A 58 5.22 16.95 6.77
N GLN A 59 4.90 17.77 7.78
CA GLN A 59 5.92 18.43 8.59
C GLN A 59 6.84 17.43 9.29
N GLY A 60 8.15 17.60 9.14
CA GLY A 60 9.16 16.73 9.73
C GLY A 60 9.42 15.42 9.00
N ILE A 61 8.69 15.13 7.93
CA ILE A 61 8.99 14.01 7.02
C ILE A 61 10.16 14.43 6.13
N ARG A 62 11.09 13.53 5.92
CA ARG A 62 12.29 13.74 5.12
C ARG A 62 11.97 14.02 3.65
N PRO A 63 12.79 14.83 2.93
CA PRO A 63 12.48 15.30 1.58
C PRO A 63 12.51 14.19 0.51
N GLU A 64 13.14 13.04 0.77
CA GLU A 64 13.17 11.92 -0.16
C GLU A 64 11.85 11.13 -0.17
N VAL A 65 10.95 11.40 0.77
CA VAL A 65 9.61 10.83 0.80
C VAL A 65 8.66 11.77 0.06
N GLN A 66 8.00 11.27 -0.98
CA GLN A 66 6.94 12.00 -1.66
C GLN A 66 5.70 12.02 -0.78
N CYS A 67 5.37 13.16 -0.19
CA CYS A 67 4.14 13.32 0.60
C CYS A 67 3.00 13.74 -0.31
N LEU A 68 1.89 12.99 -0.27
CA LEU A 68 0.66 13.26 -1.02
C LEU A 68 -0.52 13.30 -0.05
N PRO A 69 -1.58 14.06 -0.35
CA PRO A 69 -2.77 14.07 0.49
C PRO A 69 -3.46 12.71 0.49
N ILE A 70 -4.09 12.36 1.62
CA ILE A 70 -4.93 11.16 1.71
C ILE A 70 -6.19 11.42 0.88
N PRO A 71 -6.54 10.54 -0.09
CA PRO A 71 -7.81 10.69 -0.81
C PRO A 71 -8.99 10.53 0.14
N SER A 72 -10.09 11.22 -0.14
CA SER A 72 -11.33 11.11 0.64
C SER A 72 -11.96 9.72 0.51
N LEU A 73 -12.52 9.21 1.61
CA LEU A 73 -13.43 8.05 1.57
C LEU A 73 -14.81 8.39 1.04
N ASP A 74 -15.15 9.68 0.96
CA ASP A 74 -16.46 10.22 0.54
C ASP A 74 -17.62 9.69 1.40
N LEU A 75 -17.37 9.52 2.70
CA LEU A 75 -18.40 9.14 3.67
C LEU A 75 -19.23 10.36 4.11
N PRO A 76 -20.47 10.16 4.55
CA PRO A 76 -21.27 11.23 5.12
C PRO A 76 -20.59 11.93 6.29
N PRO A 77 -20.79 13.24 6.48
CA PRO A 77 -20.22 13.99 7.59
C PRO A 77 -20.50 13.37 8.96
N GLY A 78 -19.47 13.34 9.82
CA GLY A 78 -19.59 12.80 11.17
C GLY A 78 -19.34 11.28 11.28
N ILE A 79 -19.17 10.58 10.18
CA ILE A 79 -18.82 9.17 10.20
C ILE A 79 -17.31 9.00 10.42
N PRO A 80 -16.86 8.31 11.50
CA PRO A 80 -15.44 8.09 11.75
C PRO A 80 -14.83 7.16 10.69
N GLU A 81 -13.83 7.63 9.98
CA GLU A 81 -13.16 6.84 8.93
C GLU A 81 -12.26 5.74 9.50
N ARG A 82 -11.52 6.03 10.58
CA ARG A 82 -10.59 5.10 11.24
C ARG A 82 -9.67 4.37 10.25
N GLY A 83 -9.45 3.05 10.44
CA GLY A 83 -8.64 2.22 9.56
C GLY A 83 -9.20 2.05 8.14
N TRP A 84 -10.50 2.33 7.92
CA TRP A 84 -11.13 2.27 6.59
C TRP A 84 -10.49 3.22 5.57
N THR A 85 -9.85 4.28 6.04
CA THR A 85 -9.07 5.21 5.21
C THR A 85 -8.04 4.50 4.32
N LYS A 86 -7.52 3.34 4.72
CA LYS A 86 -6.60 2.54 3.89
C LYS A 86 -7.21 2.11 2.55
N LEU A 87 -8.53 1.97 2.47
CA LEU A 87 -9.20 1.60 1.22
C LEU A 87 -9.00 2.64 0.12
N THR A 88 -8.66 3.88 0.46
CA THR A 88 -8.37 4.93 -0.52
C THR A 88 -7.13 4.65 -1.37
N THR A 89 -6.26 3.73 -0.95
CA THR A 89 -5.12 3.25 -1.77
C THR A 89 -5.58 2.53 -3.04
N PHE A 90 -6.82 2.05 -3.08
CA PHE A 90 -7.44 1.38 -4.23
C PHE A 90 -8.18 2.34 -5.17
N ALA A 91 -8.02 3.64 -5.03
CA ALA A 91 -8.57 4.60 -5.99
C ALA A 91 -8.11 4.27 -7.41
N ALA A 92 -9.02 4.40 -8.39
CA ALA A 92 -8.71 4.17 -9.81
C ALA A 92 -7.55 5.05 -10.30
N ASP A 93 -7.45 6.25 -9.75
CA ASP A 93 -6.32 7.14 -9.93
C ASP A 93 -5.81 7.62 -8.56
N LEU A 94 -4.70 7.05 -8.10
CA LEU A 94 -4.02 7.47 -6.89
C LEU A 94 -2.93 8.49 -7.24
N HIS A 95 -3.33 9.78 -7.38
CA HIS A 95 -2.40 10.89 -7.67
C HIS A 95 -1.53 10.69 -8.92
N GLY A 96 -2.04 10.02 -9.94
CA GLY A 96 -1.30 9.75 -11.17
C GLY A 96 -0.21 8.67 -11.04
N LEU A 97 -0.06 8.04 -9.89
CA LEU A 97 0.90 6.94 -9.68
C LEU A 97 0.50 5.71 -10.51
N ARG A 98 1.50 5.02 -11.08
CA ARG A 98 1.31 3.80 -11.89
C ARG A 98 2.38 2.78 -11.55
N GLY A 99 2.06 1.49 -11.71
CA GLY A 99 2.96 0.37 -11.42
C GLY A 99 2.64 -0.32 -10.10
N THR A 100 3.56 -1.16 -9.65
CA THR A 100 3.36 -2.00 -8.47
C THR A 100 3.65 -1.26 -7.18
N ALA A 101 2.73 -1.32 -6.22
CA ALA A 101 2.87 -0.74 -4.89
C ALA A 101 2.95 -1.83 -3.81
N LEU A 102 3.91 -1.68 -2.90
CA LEU A 102 3.97 -2.38 -1.63
C LEU A 102 3.54 -1.40 -0.53
N PHE A 103 2.40 -1.67 0.09
CA PHE A 103 1.92 -0.91 1.23
C PHE A 103 2.52 -1.45 2.53
N LEU A 104 3.01 -0.54 3.38
CA LEU A 104 3.57 -0.84 4.69
C LEU A 104 2.95 0.11 5.73
N ASP A 105 2.39 -0.42 6.82
CA ASP A 105 2.03 0.42 7.97
C ASP A 105 3.29 1.12 8.52
N VAL A 106 3.15 2.32 9.04
CA VAL A 106 4.29 3.13 9.51
C VAL A 106 5.02 2.53 10.71
N ASP A 107 4.39 1.60 11.41
CA ASP A 107 4.94 0.91 12.59
C ASP A 107 5.47 -0.51 12.27
N VAL A 108 5.53 -0.89 10.99
CA VAL A 108 6.17 -2.13 10.54
C VAL A 108 7.69 -2.05 10.71
N VAL A 109 8.29 -3.16 11.14
CA VAL A 109 9.75 -3.33 11.18
C VAL A 109 10.18 -4.21 10.02
N VAL A 110 11.04 -3.67 9.13
CA VAL A 110 11.61 -4.41 8.01
C VAL A 110 12.93 -5.04 8.46
N THR A 111 12.99 -6.38 8.43
CA THR A 111 14.14 -7.17 8.91
C THR A 111 14.86 -7.93 7.80
N GLY A 112 14.29 -7.98 6.59
CA GLY A 112 14.83 -8.73 5.46
C GLY A 112 14.56 -8.08 4.10
N PRO A 113 15.05 -8.69 3.00
CA PRO A 113 14.87 -8.16 1.65
C PRO A 113 13.40 -7.97 1.27
N LEU A 114 13.10 -6.87 0.56
CA LEU A 114 11.76 -6.54 0.06
C LEU A 114 11.60 -6.83 -1.44
N ASP A 115 12.68 -7.18 -2.13
CA ASP A 115 12.69 -7.34 -3.60
C ASP A 115 11.70 -8.41 -4.07
N GLU A 116 11.58 -9.50 -3.30
CA GLU A 116 10.67 -10.60 -3.63
C GLU A 116 9.20 -10.20 -3.66
N PHE A 117 8.79 -9.18 -2.87
CA PHE A 117 7.42 -8.67 -2.94
C PHE A 117 7.06 -8.14 -4.33
N PHE A 118 8.05 -7.65 -5.09
CA PHE A 118 7.84 -7.11 -6.43
C PHE A 118 7.98 -8.14 -7.54
N THR A 119 8.61 -9.28 -7.28
CA THR A 119 8.85 -10.35 -8.26
C THR A 119 7.93 -11.55 -8.10
N HIS A 120 7.34 -11.73 -6.91
CA HIS A 120 6.41 -12.83 -6.66
C HIS A 120 5.15 -12.70 -7.53
N PRO A 121 4.72 -13.77 -8.22
CA PRO A 121 3.50 -13.73 -9.03
C PRO A 121 2.25 -13.50 -8.20
N GLY A 122 1.23 -12.92 -8.83
CA GLY A 122 -0.08 -12.70 -8.24
C GLY A 122 -0.58 -11.27 -8.41
N GLU A 123 -1.90 -11.07 -8.37
CA GLU A 123 -2.52 -9.75 -8.52
C GLU A 123 -2.51 -8.97 -7.22
N PHE A 124 -2.83 -9.65 -6.12
CA PHE A 124 -2.86 -9.06 -4.78
C PHE A 124 -2.23 -10.00 -3.75
N LEU A 125 -1.13 -9.58 -3.15
CA LEU A 125 -0.45 -10.34 -2.11
C LEU A 125 -0.59 -9.66 -0.77
N ILE A 126 -0.93 -10.43 0.26
CA ILE A 126 -1.07 -9.95 1.64
C ILE A 126 -0.44 -10.94 2.61
N ILE A 127 0.03 -10.49 3.76
CA ILE A 127 0.47 -11.38 4.82
C ILE A 127 -0.76 -12.05 5.44
N HIS A 128 -0.71 -13.36 5.66
CA HIS A 128 -1.78 -14.07 6.33
C HIS A 128 -1.93 -13.61 7.80
N ASP A 129 -3.17 -13.46 8.29
CA ASP A 129 -3.39 -13.19 9.71
C ASP A 129 -3.18 -14.46 10.55
N HIS A 130 -1.96 -14.66 11.04
CA HIS A 130 -1.57 -15.82 11.84
C HIS A 130 -2.33 -15.95 13.18
N LYS A 131 -2.96 -14.89 13.66
CA LYS A 131 -3.79 -14.95 14.88
C LYS A 131 -5.09 -15.69 14.63
N ARG A 132 -5.50 -15.86 13.36
CA ARG A 132 -6.75 -16.52 12.97
C ARG A 132 -6.53 -17.36 11.71
N PRO A 133 -5.68 -18.40 11.77
CA PRO A 133 -5.26 -19.16 10.60
C PRO A 133 -6.41 -19.89 9.89
N TRP A 134 -7.55 -20.06 10.56
CA TRP A 134 -8.77 -20.70 9.99
C TRP A 134 -9.67 -19.70 9.22
N ARG A 135 -9.34 -18.42 9.18
CA ARG A 135 -10.09 -17.39 8.44
C ARG A 135 -9.34 -16.97 7.19
N VAL A 136 -10.11 -16.69 6.15
CA VAL A 136 -9.64 -15.97 4.97
C VAL A 136 -9.49 -14.50 5.36
N THR A 137 -8.44 -14.18 6.09
CA THR A 137 -8.17 -12.80 6.51
C THR A 137 -6.67 -12.55 6.42
N GLY A 138 -6.29 -11.58 5.62
CA GLY A 138 -4.93 -11.08 5.57
C GLY A 138 -4.70 -10.03 6.66
N ASN A 139 -3.43 -9.76 6.94
CA ASN A 139 -3.01 -8.64 7.77
C ASN A 139 -2.65 -7.45 6.86
N SER A 140 -3.49 -6.42 6.86
CA SER A 140 -3.35 -5.23 6.02
C SER A 140 -2.20 -4.29 6.42
N SER A 141 -1.34 -4.71 7.34
CA SER A 141 -0.11 -3.97 7.64
C SER A 141 0.93 -4.07 6.51
N VAL A 142 0.84 -5.15 5.68
CA VAL A 142 1.70 -5.36 4.52
C VAL A 142 0.90 -6.01 3.40
N TYR A 143 0.79 -5.34 2.26
CA TYR A 143 0.20 -5.91 1.05
C TYR A 143 0.78 -5.28 -0.22
N ARG A 144 0.81 -6.06 -1.29
CA ARG A 144 1.28 -5.63 -2.60
C ARG A 144 0.17 -5.76 -3.65
N PHE A 145 0.07 -4.76 -4.50
CA PHE A 145 -0.94 -4.69 -5.56
C PHE A 145 -0.46 -3.79 -6.71
N GLU A 146 -1.14 -3.86 -7.85
CA GLU A 146 -0.95 -2.94 -8.96
C GLU A 146 -1.84 -1.72 -8.77
N LEU A 147 -1.27 -0.52 -8.85
CA LEU A 147 -1.99 0.74 -8.68
C LEU A 147 -3.11 0.90 -9.73
N GLY A 148 -4.32 1.19 -9.28
CA GLY A 148 -5.50 1.31 -10.12
C GLY A 148 -6.13 0.00 -10.59
N ALA A 149 -5.63 -1.19 -10.17
CA ALA A 149 -6.16 -2.48 -10.61
C ALA A 149 -7.44 -2.95 -9.88
N HIS A 150 -7.71 -2.40 -8.70
CA HIS A 150 -8.82 -2.85 -7.84
C HIS A 150 -9.74 -1.69 -7.37
N PRO A 151 -10.20 -0.79 -8.26
CA PRO A 151 -11.00 0.37 -7.86
C PRO A 151 -12.36 -0.03 -7.28
N ASP A 152 -12.88 -1.19 -7.70
CA ASP A 152 -14.13 -1.77 -7.22
C ASP A 152 -14.16 -2.00 -5.71
N VAL A 153 -13.02 -2.25 -5.09
CA VAL A 153 -12.89 -2.37 -3.63
C VAL A 153 -13.32 -1.08 -2.92
N LEU A 154 -12.81 0.07 -3.37
CA LEU A 154 -13.16 1.36 -2.80
C LEU A 154 -14.56 1.82 -3.21
N GLU A 155 -14.92 1.69 -4.48
CA GLU A 155 -16.19 2.13 -5.02
C GLU A 155 -17.37 1.38 -4.40
N TYR A 156 -17.25 0.06 -4.25
CA TYR A 156 -18.26 -0.75 -3.58
C TYR A 156 -18.40 -0.37 -2.10
N PHE A 157 -17.26 -0.13 -1.41
CA PHE A 157 -17.29 0.34 -0.03
C PHE A 157 -18.03 1.66 0.12
N ARG A 158 -17.77 2.64 -0.75
CA ARG A 158 -18.46 3.95 -0.73
C ARG A 158 -19.96 3.83 -0.89
N GLY A 159 -20.41 2.94 -1.78
CA GLY A 159 -21.85 2.72 -2.03
C GLY A 159 -22.57 1.94 -0.93
N HIS A 160 -21.86 1.14 -0.13
CA HIS A 160 -22.43 0.18 0.83
C HIS A 160 -21.78 0.25 2.21
N PHE A 161 -21.22 1.40 2.59
CA PHE A 161 -20.35 1.51 3.77
C PHE A 161 -21.06 1.12 5.09
N ASP A 162 -22.35 1.39 5.25
CA ASP A 162 -23.10 1.04 6.46
C ASP A 162 -23.24 -0.48 6.61
N GLU A 163 -23.60 -1.17 5.53
CA GLU A 163 -23.73 -2.64 5.50
C GLU A 163 -22.38 -3.31 5.74
N ILE A 164 -21.35 -2.82 5.04
CA ILE A 164 -19.99 -3.37 5.15
C ILE A 164 -19.46 -3.21 6.59
N ARG A 165 -19.66 -2.07 7.22
CA ARG A 165 -19.21 -1.81 8.59
C ARG A 165 -19.98 -2.58 9.65
N GLN A 166 -21.20 -2.98 9.36
CA GLN A 166 -21.96 -3.92 10.21
C GLN A 166 -21.47 -5.36 10.03
N GLN A 167 -21.13 -5.75 8.81
CA GLN A 167 -20.71 -7.10 8.47
C GLN A 167 -19.24 -7.38 8.84
N PHE A 168 -18.36 -6.40 8.61
CA PHE A 168 -16.92 -6.54 8.82
C PHE A 168 -16.42 -5.66 9.96
N ARG A 169 -15.58 -6.24 10.82
CA ARG A 169 -14.99 -5.54 11.95
C ARG A 169 -14.05 -4.40 11.54
N ASN A 170 -13.33 -4.56 10.45
CA ASN A 170 -12.30 -3.64 9.95
C ASN A 170 -12.07 -3.81 8.45
N GLU A 171 -11.29 -2.91 7.88
CA GLU A 171 -10.96 -2.87 6.45
C GLU A 171 -10.23 -4.13 5.97
N GLN A 172 -9.34 -4.72 6.79
CA GLN A 172 -8.60 -5.92 6.35
C GLN A 172 -9.50 -7.14 6.17
N ALA A 173 -10.55 -7.28 7.00
CA ALA A 173 -11.51 -8.36 6.86
C ALA A 173 -12.36 -8.18 5.59
N TYR A 174 -12.81 -6.96 5.32
CA TYR A 174 -13.53 -6.61 4.09
C TYR A 174 -12.67 -6.81 2.85
N LEU A 175 -11.47 -6.24 2.84
CA LEU A 175 -10.52 -6.33 1.73
C LEU A 175 -10.21 -7.79 1.37
N SER A 176 -9.94 -8.61 2.39
CA SER A 176 -9.64 -10.03 2.21
C SER A 176 -10.84 -10.79 1.64
N ASP A 177 -12.05 -10.54 2.14
CA ASP A 177 -13.27 -11.19 1.66
C ASP A 177 -13.56 -10.87 0.20
N VAL A 178 -13.50 -9.58 -0.17
CA VAL A 178 -13.77 -9.14 -1.54
C VAL A 178 -12.77 -9.74 -2.52
N LEU A 179 -11.48 -9.61 -2.24
CA LEU A 179 -10.43 -10.11 -3.14
C LEU A 179 -10.37 -11.63 -3.20
N HIS A 180 -10.73 -12.32 -2.10
CA HIS A 180 -10.86 -13.78 -2.10
C HIS A 180 -12.01 -14.23 -3.00
N LYS A 181 -13.19 -13.61 -2.88
CA LYS A 181 -14.36 -13.92 -3.72
C LYS A 181 -14.10 -13.69 -5.21
N GLN A 182 -13.21 -12.75 -5.52
CA GLN A 182 -12.75 -12.49 -6.89
C GLN A 182 -11.65 -13.43 -7.37
N GLY A 183 -11.13 -14.31 -6.52
CA GLY A 183 -10.00 -15.19 -6.84
C GLY A 183 -8.65 -14.49 -6.98
N LYS A 184 -8.54 -13.25 -6.49
CA LYS A 184 -7.35 -12.39 -6.64
C LYS A 184 -6.45 -12.41 -5.40
N LEU A 185 -6.98 -12.81 -4.23
CA LEU A 185 -6.25 -12.82 -2.98
C LEU A 185 -5.22 -13.94 -2.96
N GLN A 186 -3.98 -13.59 -2.68
CA GLN A 186 -2.89 -14.53 -2.44
C GLN A 186 -2.16 -14.16 -1.16
N TYR A 187 -1.67 -15.18 -0.46
CA TYR A 187 -0.89 -14.95 0.75
C TYR A 187 0.59 -15.01 0.45
N TRP A 188 1.32 -14.04 0.99
CA TRP A 188 2.76 -14.13 1.09
C TRP A 188 3.10 -15.31 2.01
N ARG A 189 3.82 -16.30 1.49
CA ARG A 189 4.34 -17.42 2.28
C ARG A 189 5.81 -17.16 2.53
N SER A 190 6.18 -16.86 3.77
CA SER A 190 7.59 -17.00 4.16
C SER A 190 7.87 -18.48 4.35
N GLU A 191 8.82 -19.03 3.62
CA GLU A 191 9.25 -20.44 3.79
C GLU A 191 9.89 -20.70 5.16
N GLU A 192 10.27 -19.65 5.88
CA GLU A 192 10.94 -19.74 7.18
C GLU A 192 10.07 -20.22 8.35
N HIS A 193 8.73 -20.19 8.23
CA HIS A 193 7.85 -20.61 9.33
C HIS A 193 7.46 -22.09 9.33
N THR A 194 7.89 -22.88 8.36
CA THR A 194 7.63 -24.32 8.36
C THR A 194 8.66 -25.14 9.13
N SER A 195 9.81 -24.60 9.45
CA SER A 195 10.88 -25.32 10.15
C SER A 195 10.88 -25.21 11.67
N GLU A 196 10.21 -24.21 12.26
CA GLU A 196 10.19 -24.03 13.73
C GLU A 196 8.99 -24.69 14.44
N LEU A 197 8.04 -25.27 13.73
CA LEU A 197 6.90 -25.98 14.32
C LEU A 197 7.08 -27.50 14.36
N GLN A 198 8.29 -28.02 14.07
CA GLN A 198 8.64 -29.45 14.12
C GLN A 198 9.70 -29.81 15.18
N SER A 199 9.79 -29.05 16.25
CA SER A 199 10.63 -29.44 17.41
C SER A 199 9.87 -29.35 18.72
#